data_d6e1fc77bd0aa285b999db2cc59c1519
#
_entry.id   d6e1fc77bd0aa285b999db2cc59c1519
#
_cell.length_a   1.000
_cell.length_b   1.000
_cell.length_c   1.000
_cell.angle_alpha   90.00
_cell.angle_beta   90.00
_cell.angle_gamma   90.00
#
_symmetry.space_group_name_H-M   'P 1'
#
loop_
_entity.id
_entity.type
_entity.pdbx_description
1 polymer ?
#
loop_
_entity_poly.entity_id
_entity_poly.type
_entity_poly.pdbx_seq_one_letter_code
_entity_poly.pdbx_strand_id
1 'polypeptide(L)'
;MSVEFTDNTAKIKAALSEGVIGFLHEVGGEIQAQTQRNSRVDTGQTKGSYKYMVDEGKDESTVAVGSDLENAIWEEFGTGEYALHGDGRKGGWVYKSKKDGKYHHTHGKTPNQPLTKAFQVMNPKILPQLKNILKNL
;
A
#
# COMPACT_ATOMS: atom_id res chain seq x y z
N MET A 1 -8.96 21.94 52.90
CA MET A 1 -8.29 21.66 51.62
C MET A 1 -9.29 20.96 50.73
N SER A 2 -9.63 21.56 49.61
CA SER A 2 -10.51 20.94 48.62
C SER A 2 -9.69 20.25 47.54
N VAL A 3 -10.16 19.08 47.08
CA VAL A 3 -9.55 18.33 45.98
C VAL A 3 -10.49 18.43 44.78
N GLU A 4 -9.94 18.94 43.70
CA GLU A 4 -10.68 19.02 42.45
C GLU A 4 -10.22 17.93 41.48
N PHE A 5 -11.18 17.23 40.90
CA PHE A 5 -10.96 16.28 39.82
C PHE A 5 -11.50 16.82 38.52
N THR A 6 -10.66 16.83 37.49
CA THR A 6 -11.08 17.17 36.14
C THR A 6 -10.96 15.92 35.28
N ASP A 7 -12.09 15.49 34.71
CA ASP A 7 -12.08 14.35 33.81
C ASP A 7 -11.74 14.82 32.39
N ASN A 8 -10.53 14.48 31.93
CA ASN A 8 -10.02 14.82 30.61
C ASN A 8 -10.10 13.64 29.62
N THR A 9 -10.84 12.58 30.01
CA THR A 9 -10.92 11.36 29.18
C THR A 9 -11.33 11.66 27.74
N ALA A 10 -12.32 12.50 27.51
CA ALA A 10 -12.78 12.85 26.17
C ALA A 10 -11.70 13.58 25.38
N LYS A 11 -10.96 14.50 26.02
CA LYS A 11 -9.86 15.23 25.37
C LYS A 11 -8.69 14.31 25.02
N ILE A 12 -8.36 13.38 25.90
CA ILE A 12 -7.29 12.39 25.67
C ILE A 12 -7.66 11.47 24.53
N LYS A 13 -8.89 10.97 24.50
CA LYS A 13 -9.39 10.12 23.41
C LYS A 13 -9.35 10.85 22.07
N ALA A 14 -9.76 12.13 22.04
CA ALA A 14 -9.72 12.94 20.83
C ALA A 14 -8.28 13.15 20.34
N ALA A 15 -7.36 13.47 21.24
CA ALA A 15 -5.94 13.65 20.90
C ALA A 15 -5.31 12.36 20.38
N LEU A 16 -5.59 11.22 21.02
CA LEU A 16 -5.12 9.91 20.56
C LEU A 16 -5.67 9.58 19.17
N SER A 17 -6.97 9.82 18.94
CA SER A 17 -7.61 9.58 17.65
C SER A 17 -6.99 10.42 16.54
N GLU A 18 -6.79 11.71 16.77
CA GLU A 18 -6.13 12.60 15.80
C GLU A 18 -4.69 12.16 15.52
N GLY A 19 -3.94 11.80 16.56
CA GLY A 19 -2.57 11.32 16.41
C GLY A 19 -2.48 10.03 15.60
N VAL A 20 -3.37 9.08 15.88
CA VAL A 20 -3.42 7.81 15.14
C VAL A 20 -3.84 8.02 13.68
N ILE A 21 -4.86 8.82 13.42
CA ILE A 21 -5.32 9.10 12.06
C ILE A 21 -4.22 9.82 11.26
N GLY A 22 -3.58 10.82 11.84
CA GLY A 22 -2.45 11.49 11.20
C GLY A 22 -1.30 10.54 10.88
N PHE A 23 -1.00 9.64 11.80
CA PHE A 23 0.00 8.60 11.59
C PHE A 23 -0.36 7.66 10.43
N LEU A 24 -1.62 7.25 10.34
CA LEU A 24 -2.08 6.37 9.25
C LEU A 24 -1.97 7.06 7.89
N HIS A 25 -2.29 8.36 7.81
CA HIS A 25 -2.10 9.13 6.58
C HIS A 25 -0.62 9.23 6.19
N GLU A 26 0.25 9.43 7.16
CA GLU A 26 1.70 9.49 6.92
C GLU A 26 2.23 8.16 6.41
N VAL A 27 1.91 7.06 7.08
CA VAL A 27 2.33 5.70 6.68
C VAL A 27 1.77 5.34 5.32
N GLY A 28 0.48 5.60 5.10
CA GLY A 28 -0.17 5.33 3.81
C GLY A 28 0.49 6.08 2.67
N GLY A 29 0.77 7.37 2.86
CA GLY A 29 1.45 8.20 1.87
C GLY A 29 2.87 7.72 1.58
N GLU A 30 3.61 7.30 2.59
CA GLU A 30 4.97 6.78 2.43
C GLU A 30 4.98 5.43 1.70
N ILE A 31 4.07 4.53 2.05
CA ILE A 31 3.95 3.23 1.36
C ILE A 31 3.53 3.45 -0.09
N GLN A 32 2.58 4.33 -0.34
CA GLN A 32 2.16 4.69 -1.69
C GLN A 32 3.34 5.20 -2.52
N ALA A 33 4.08 6.16 -1.99
CA ALA A 33 5.24 6.74 -2.67
C ALA A 33 6.33 5.71 -2.95
N GLN A 34 6.62 4.85 -1.98
CA GLN A 34 7.61 3.79 -2.16
C GLN A 34 7.15 2.74 -3.17
N THR A 35 5.86 2.38 -3.16
CA THR A 35 5.29 1.48 -4.15
C THR A 35 5.43 2.05 -5.56
N GLN A 36 5.16 3.33 -5.73
CA GLN A 36 5.35 4.02 -7.00
C GLN A 36 6.81 3.98 -7.45
N ARG A 37 7.74 4.23 -6.55
CA ARG A 37 9.19 4.16 -6.86
C ARG A 37 9.64 2.76 -7.25
N ASN A 38 9.05 1.74 -6.64
CA ASN A 38 9.36 0.33 -6.93
C ASN A 38 8.73 -0.17 -8.23
N SER A 39 7.73 0.53 -8.75
CA SER A 39 6.98 0.08 -9.93
C SER A 39 7.79 0.25 -11.19
N ARG A 40 7.73 -0.76 -12.07
CA ARG A 40 8.26 -0.66 -13.42
C ARG A 40 7.38 0.27 -14.24
N VAL A 41 7.99 1.10 -15.07
CA VAL A 41 7.27 2.08 -15.88
C VAL A 41 7.15 1.56 -17.31
N ASP A 42 5.92 1.30 -17.73
CA ASP A 42 5.62 1.02 -19.13
C ASP A 42 4.92 2.23 -19.76
N THR A 43 3.70 2.54 -19.29
CA THR A 43 2.95 3.73 -19.72
C THR A 43 2.84 4.79 -18.63
N GLY A 44 3.22 4.44 -17.40
CA GLY A 44 3.02 5.28 -16.21
C GLY A 44 1.64 5.12 -15.57
N GLN A 45 0.70 4.46 -16.24
CA GLN A 45 -0.67 4.31 -15.74
C GLN A 45 -0.71 3.47 -14.47
N THR A 46 -0.06 2.31 -14.45
CA THR A 46 -0.02 1.43 -13.28
C THR A 46 0.69 2.11 -12.12
N LYS A 47 1.84 2.71 -12.38
CA LYS A 47 2.61 3.44 -11.36
C LYS A 47 1.79 4.55 -10.72
N GLY A 48 1.07 5.34 -11.52
CA GLY A 48 0.25 6.45 -11.04
C GLY A 48 -1.08 6.02 -10.40
N SER A 49 -1.45 4.74 -10.50
CA SER A 49 -2.73 4.24 -9.99
C SER A 49 -2.73 3.94 -8.49
N TYR A 50 -1.57 3.82 -7.87
CA TYR A 50 -1.48 3.49 -6.45
C TYR A 50 -1.99 4.63 -5.58
N LYS A 51 -2.84 4.29 -4.63
CA LYS A 51 -3.49 5.21 -3.70
C LYS A 51 -3.51 4.59 -2.32
N TYR A 52 -3.69 5.43 -1.32
CA TYR A 52 -4.00 4.93 0.02
C TYR A 52 -5.34 5.49 0.48
N MET A 53 -5.97 4.75 1.37
CA MET A 53 -7.23 5.15 2.01
C MET A 53 -7.13 4.87 3.50
N VAL A 54 -7.59 5.82 4.30
CA VAL A 54 -7.70 5.66 5.75
C VAL A 54 -9.18 5.47 6.08
N ASP A 55 -9.48 4.39 6.78
CA ASP A 55 -10.82 4.11 7.31
C ASP A 55 -10.82 4.38 8.82
N GLU A 56 -11.59 5.38 9.21
CA GLU A 56 -11.74 5.78 10.60
C GLU A 56 -12.89 5.00 11.23
N GLY A 57 -12.56 3.91 11.91
CA GLY A 57 -13.53 3.13 12.65
C GLY A 57 -13.73 3.63 14.08
N LYS A 58 -14.79 3.16 14.73
CA LYS A 58 -15.09 3.51 16.11
C LYS A 58 -14.04 2.96 17.09
N ASP A 59 -13.71 1.69 16.95
CA ASP A 59 -12.77 0.97 17.82
C ASP A 59 -11.45 0.66 17.13
N GLU A 60 -11.41 0.78 15.82
CA GLU A 60 -10.26 0.42 15.00
C GLU A 60 -10.18 1.35 13.79
N SER A 61 -8.99 1.83 13.49
CA SER A 61 -8.73 2.59 12.26
C SER A 61 -7.69 1.87 11.44
N THR A 62 -7.86 1.88 10.13
CA THR A 62 -6.99 1.15 9.21
C THR A 62 -6.55 2.04 8.07
N VAL A 63 -5.38 1.71 7.51
CA VAL A 63 -4.93 2.28 6.24
C VAL A 63 -4.73 1.15 5.24
N ALA A 64 -5.22 1.36 4.04
CA ALA A 64 -5.04 0.44 2.92
C ALA A 64 -4.31 1.15 1.80
N VAL A 65 -3.36 0.46 1.18
CA VAL A 65 -2.65 0.96 0.00
C VAL A 65 -2.86 -0.03 -1.13
N GLY A 66 -3.21 0.46 -2.29
CA GLY A 66 -3.46 -0.43 -3.42
C GLY A 66 -3.74 0.32 -4.71
N SER A 67 -4.22 -0.41 -5.69
CA SER A 67 -4.59 0.08 -6.99
C SER A 67 -5.88 -0.58 -7.46
N ASP A 68 -6.69 0.15 -8.19
CA ASP A 68 -7.89 -0.36 -8.85
C ASP A 68 -7.62 -0.88 -10.27
N LEU A 69 -6.37 -0.81 -10.73
CA LEU A 69 -6.01 -1.32 -12.05
C LEU A 69 -5.66 -2.81 -12.00
N GLU A 70 -6.19 -3.55 -12.96
CA GLU A 70 -5.91 -4.98 -13.13
C GLU A 70 -4.41 -5.25 -13.34
N ASN A 71 -3.73 -4.38 -14.07
CA ASN A 71 -2.29 -4.50 -14.32
C ASN A 71 -1.45 -4.44 -13.03
N ALA A 72 -1.95 -3.81 -11.98
CA ALA A 72 -1.24 -3.78 -10.70
C ALA A 72 -1.16 -5.16 -10.06
N ILE A 73 -2.20 -5.98 -10.21
CA ILE A 73 -2.19 -7.37 -9.74
C ILE A 73 -1.09 -8.16 -10.44
N TRP A 74 -0.98 -8.01 -11.76
CA TRP A 74 0.04 -8.70 -12.54
C TRP A 74 1.45 -8.22 -12.23
N GLU A 75 1.62 -6.91 -11.98
CA GLU A 75 2.89 -6.34 -11.53
C GLU A 75 3.32 -6.92 -10.19
N GLU A 76 2.38 -7.09 -9.26
CA GLU A 76 2.65 -7.62 -7.93
C GLU A 76 2.97 -9.10 -7.95
N PHE A 77 2.13 -9.90 -8.61
CA PHE A 77 2.15 -11.37 -8.51
C PHE A 77 2.71 -12.07 -9.74
N GLY A 78 2.96 -11.35 -10.82
CA GLY A 78 3.39 -11.95 -12.07
C GLY A 78 2.26 -12.66 -12.81
N THR A 79 2.56 -13.17 -13.99
CA THR A 79 1.59 -13.88 -14.84
C THR A 79 2.25 -15.08 -15.50
N GLY A 80 1.41 -15.98 -16.04
CA GLY A 80 1.87 -17.12 -16.80
C GLY A 80 2.74 -18.07 -15.97
N GLU A 81 3.80 -18.56 -16.58
CA GLU A 81 4.75 -19.47 -15.91
C GLU A 81 5.50 -18.82 -14.76
N TYR A 82 5.53 -17.49 -14.70
CA TYR A 82 6.22 -16.72 -13.67
C TYR A 82 5.33 -16.30 -12.51
N ALA A 83 4.04 -16.66 -12.53
CA ALA A 83 3.11 -16.29 -11.46
C ALA A 83 3.61 -16.79 -10.11
N LEU A 84 3.67 -15.88 -9.13
CA LEU A 84 4.26 -16.13 -7.82
C LEU A 84 3.63 -17.30 -7.09
N HIS A 85 2.31 -17.49 -7.24
CA HIS A 85 1.57 -18.57 -6.58
C HIS A 85 1.36 -19.81 -7.46
N GLY A 86 1.98 -19.85 -8.62
CA GLY A 86 1.91 -21.01 -9.52
C GLY A 86 0.56 -21.21 -10.20
N ASP A 87 -0.32 -20.24 -10.13
CA ASP A 87 -1.70 -20.29 -10.65
C ASP A 87 -1.85 -19.64 -12.03
N GLY A 88 -0.75 -19.27 -12.66
CA GLY A 88 -0.75 -18.63 -13.97
C GLY A 88 -0.89 -19.60 -15.12
N ARG A 89 -1.22 -19.07 -16.29
CA ARG A 89 -1.35 -19.82 -17.54
C ARG A 89 -0.02 -20.44 -17.94
N LYS A 90 -0.04 -21.73 -18.27
CA LYS A 90 1.15 -22.47 -18.70
C LYS A 90 1.26 -22.51 -20.23
N GLY A 91 2.48 -22.72 -20.74
CA GLY A 91 2.77 -22.95 -22.14
C GLY A 91 2.92 -21.70 -23.01
N GLY A 92 2.77 -20.52 -22.43
CA GLY A 92 2.86 -19.27 -23.18
C GLY A 92 1.61 -18.97 -24.01
N TRP A 93 1.58 -17.80 -24.58
CA TRP A 93 0.47 -17.36 -25.47
C TRP A 93 0.91 -16.22 -26.37
N VAL A 94 0.09 -15.93 -27.38
CA VAL A 94 0.29 -14.80 -28.29
C VAL A 94 -0.73 -13.71 -27.94
N TYR A 95 -0.28 -12.48 -27.89
CA TYR A 95 -1.13 -11.33 -27.65
C TYR A 95 -0.81 -10.20 -28.63
N LYS A 96 -1.78 -9.32 -28.86
CA LYS A 96 -1.58 -8.12 -29.67
C LYS A 96 -1.21 -6.96 -28.77
N SER A 97 -0.02 -6.41 -28.98
CA SER A 97 0.45 -5.27 -28.18
C SER A 97 -0.29 -3.99 -28.58
N LYS A 98 -0.75 -3.25 -27.59
CA LYS A 98 -1.35 -1.94 -27.80
C LYS A 98 -0.32 -0.87 -28.17
N LYS A 99 0.96 -1.11 -27.89
CA LYS A 99 2.04 -0.17 -28.20
C LYS A 99 2.38 -0.11 -29.67
N ASP A 100 2.55 -1.27 -30.32
CA ASP A 100 2.99 -1.34 -31.72
C ASP A 100 1.96 -1.98 -32.65
N GLY A 101 0.83 -2.47 -32.12
CA GLY A 101 -0.21 -3.14 -32.88
C GLY A 101 0.18 -4.51 -33.41
N LYS A 102 1.33 -5.05 -33.02
CA LYS A 102 1.86 -6.33 -33.47
C LYS A 102 1.57 -7.45 -32.50
N TYR A 103 1.62 -8.69 -32.98
CA TYR A 103 1.48 -9.88 -32.16
C TYR A 103 2.82 -10.28 -31.56
N HIS A 104 2.79 -10.60 -30.27
CA HIS A 104 3.98 -11.03 -29.52
C HIS A 104 3.67 -12.33 -28.79
N HIS A 105 4.66 -13.20 -28.68
CA HIS A 105 4.60 -14.40 -27.86
C HIS A 105 5.18 -14.13 -26.49
N THR A 106 4.53 -14.65 -25.44
CA THR A 106 5.00 -14.50 -24.06
C THR A 106 4.75 -15.76 -23.26
N HIS A 107 5.58 -16.03 -22.26
CA HIS A 107 5.35 -17.02 -21.22
C HIS A 107 4.82 -16.42 -19.93
N GLY A 108 4.65 -15.11 -19.90
CA GLY A 108 4.16 -14.37 -18.76
C GLY A 108 5.09 -13.23 -18.35
N LYS A 109 4.73 -12.60 -17.24
CA LYS A 109 5.46 -11.47 -16.66
C LYS A 109 6.03 -11.89 -15.30
N THR A 110 7.30 -11.62 -15.06
CA THR A 110 7.92 -11.87 -13.75
C THR A 110 7.31 -10.95 -12.70
N PRO A 111 7.05 -11.43 -11.47
CA PRO A 111 6.52 -10.58 -10.41
C PRO A 111 7.58 -9.56 -9.97
N ASN A 112 7.17 -8.31 -9.83
CA ASN A 112 8.03 -7.24 -9.32
C ASN A 112 7.75 -6.94 -7.85
N GLN A 113 6.55 -7.18 -7.37
CA GLN A 113 6.11 -6.99 -5.98
C GLN A 113 6.39 -5.57 -5.45
N PRO A 114 5.97 -4.50 -6.16
CA PRO A 114 6.26 -3.14 -5.71
C PRO A 114 5.61 -2.82 -4.36
N LEU A 115 4.39 -3.28 -4.14
CA LEU A 115 3.67 -3.06 -2.90
C LEU A 115 4.25 -3.88 -1.75
N THR A 116 4.55 -5.15 -1.97
CA THR A 116 5.18 -6.02 -0.97
C THR A 116 6.53 -5.46 -0.53
N LYS A 117 7.37 -5.03 -1.48
CA LYS A 117 8.67 -4.43 -1.18
C LYS A 117 8.53 -3.12 -0.40
N ALA A 118 7.55 -2.28 -0.75
CA ALA A 118 7.28 -1.05 -0.03
C ALA A 118 6.88 -1.32 1.43
N PHE A 119 6.01 -2.30 1.64
CA PHE A 119 5.60 -2.71 2.98
C PHE A 119 6.78 -3.28 3.78
N GLN A 120 7.63 -4.09 3.16
CA GLN A 120 8.82 -4.65 3.82
C GLN A 120 9.78 -3.56 4.29
N VAL A 121 9.95 -2.48 3.52
CA VAL A 121 10.78 -1.34 3.91
C VAL A 121 10.15 -0.57 5.08
N MET A 122 8.85 -0.36 5.05
CA MET A 122 8.13 0.44 6.04
C MET A 122 7.84 -0.30 7.33
N ASN A 123 7.63 -1.62 7.27
CA ASN A 123 7.18 -2.41 8.41
C ASN A 123 8.03 -2.22 9.67
N PRO A 124 9.38 -2.28 9.61
CA PRO A 124 10.21 -2.07 10.80
C PRO A 124 10.16 -0.65 11.36
N LYS A 125 9.70 0.32 10.58
CA LYS A 125 9.63 1.74 10.97
C LYS A 125 8.29 2.13 11.59
N ILE A 126 7.25 1.34 11.37
CA ILE A 126 5.88 1.69 11.75
C ILE A 126 5.75 1.81 13.27
N LEU A 127 6.14 0.79 14.02
CA LEU A 127 5.99 0.79 15.47
C LEU A 127 6.83 1.88 16.17
N PRO A 128 8.11 2.10 15.81
CA PRO A 128 8.89 3.20 16.38
C PRO A 128 8.28 4.58 16.09
N GLN A 129 7.76 4.81 14.89
CA GLN A 129 7.10 6.06 14.53
C GLN A 129 5.82 6.28 15.34
N LEU A 130 5.02 5.23 15.51
CA LEU A 130 3.80 5.29 16.33
C LEU A 130 4.14 5.60 17.79
N LYS A 131 5.13 4.93 18.36
CA LYS A 131 5.58 5.19 19.73
C LYS A 131 6.02 6.63 19.92
N ASN A 132 6.73 7.18 18.95
CA ASN A 132 7.18 8.57 19.00
C ASN A 132 6.01 9.55 19.01
N ILE A 133 4.99 9.31 18.18
CA ILE A 133 3.78 10.13 18.13
C ILE A 133 3.04 10.07 19.48
N LEU A 134 2.83 8.88 20.01
CA LEU A 134 2.14 8.69 21.29
C LEU A 134 2.89 9.35 22.45
N LYS A 135 4.22 9.34 22.41
CA LYS A 135 5.06 9.99 23.42
C LYS A 135 4.90 11.51 23.43
N ASN A 136 4.60 12.12 22.29
CA ASN A 136 4.53 13.57 22.14
C ASN A 136 3.09 14.11 22.22
N LEU A 137 2.13 13.30 22.59
CA LEU A 137 0.74 13.75 22.79
C LEU A 137 0.54 14.53 24.08
#